data_957b792411c8a91cd38d954ea418e88c
#
_entry.id   957b792411c8a91cd38d954ea418e88c
#
_cell.length_a   1.000
_cell.length_b   1.000
_cell.length_c   1.000
_cell.angle_alpha   90.00
_cell.angle_beta   90.00
_cell.angle_gamma   90.00
#
_symmetry.space_group_name_H-M   'P 1'
#
loop_
_entity.id
_entity.type
_entity.pdbx_description
1 polymer ?
#
loop_
_entity_poly.entity_id
_entity_poly.type
_entity_poly.pdbx_seq_one_letter_code
_entity_poly.pdbx_strand_id
1 'polypeptide(L)'
;MKILISIPRKVNFLLKNISYIVFLSSVSFLLCYSLGKCNLGIYEGTYGIGLCQVSPSLLPAAASSPPYVVAIDPGHGGTDTGALAIVKEFEVIDKTAARLYELLEDDPDFIPVMTRTDSDPESAQRATVANNAGASLLISIHANSDSHKSSKGFECFAQPPGRTYHQDSYRFAQLIVAQMSAAGHHIRGDEQKTGIKYAYYYGNDKKIVDSSDSQVRSRKSFGILEKTNCPRVLVEQCFITNYSDVERWATDDGYNQAAQLYYAAIKEYFKEF
;
A
#
# COMPACT_ATOMS: atom_id res chain seq x y z
N MET A 1 62.89 -14.67 -33.10
CA MET A 1 63.51 -14.25 -31.82
C MET A 1 62.41 -13.63 -30.98
N LYS A 2 61.79 -14.42 -30.06
CA LYS A 2 60.74 -13.96 -29.16
C LYS A 2 61.39 -13.33 -27.91
N ILE A 3 61.24 -12.05 -27.74
CA ILE A 3 61.70 -11.39 -26.51
C ILE A 3 60.66 -11.56 -25.45
N LEU A 4 60.91 -12.36 -24.43
CA LEU A 4 60.09 -12.49 -23.22
C LEU A 4 60.46 -11.35 -22.28
N ILE A 5 59.62 -10.35 -22.16
CA ILE A 5 59.76 -9.31 -21.14
C ILE A 5 59.12 -9.83 -19.85
N SER A 6 59.95 -10.15 -18.86
CA SER A 6 59.50 -10.52 -17.52
C SER A 6 59.04 -9.27 -16.75
N ILE A 7 57.73 -9.18 -16.51
CA ILE A 7 57.18 -8.08 -15.69
C ILE A 7 57.28 -8.43 -14.20
N PRO A 8 57.85 -7.57 -13.35
CA PRO A 8 57.96 -7.83 -11.90
C PRO A 8 56.61 -8.06 -11.24
N ARG A 9 56.51 -9.01 -10.33
CA ARG A 9 55.27 -9.41 -9.61
C ARG A 9 54.49 -8.24 -8.99
N LYS A 10 55.17 -7.18 -8.57
CA LYS A 10 54.55 -5.96 -8.00
C LYS A 10 53.72 -5.14 -9.01
N VAL A 11 54.14 -5.09 -10.28
CA VAL A 11 53.39 -4.36 -11.34
C VAL A 11 52.14 -5.11 -11.73
N ASN A 12 52.15 -6.46 -11.72
CA ASN A 12 50.98 -7.27 -11.99
C ASN A 12 49.87 -7.11 -10.94
N PHE A 13 50.24 -6.85 -9.68
CA PHE A 13 49.25 -6.57 -8.62
C PHE A 13 48.60 -5.20 -8.81
N LEU A 14 49.39 -4.18 -9.21
CA LEU A 14 48.85 -2.85 -9.46
C LEU A 14 47.89 -2.83 -10.67
N LEU A 15 48.25 -3.50 -11.76
CA LEU A 15 47.39 -3.60 -12.96
C LEU A 15 46.09 -4.35 -12.73
N LYS A 16 46.12 -5.43 -11.89
CA LYS A 16 44.91 -6.13 -11.50
C LYS A 16 43.96 -5.26 -10.67
N ASN A 17 44.48 -4.46 -9.77
CA ASN A 17 43.70 -3.57 -8.94
C ASN A 17 43.10 -2.39 -9.73
N ILE A 18 43.83 -1.84 -10.70
CA ILE A 18 43.32 -0.79 -11.59
C ILE A 18 42.19 -1.32 -12.47
N SER A 19 42.32 -2.52 -13.02
CA SER A 19 41.22 -3.17 -13.79
C SER A 19 39.99 -3.42 -12.95
N TYR A 20 40.14 -3.74 -11.66
CA TYR A 20 39.02 -3.95 -10.75
C TYR A 20 38.30 -2.65 -10.38
N ILE A 21 39.06 -1.57 -10.19
CA ILE A 21 38.53 -0.22 -9.90
C ILE A 21 37.78 0.34 -11.13
N VAL A 22 38.30 0.14 -12.35
CA VAL A 22 37.66 0.56 -13.59
C VAL A 22 36.39 -0.26 -13.83
N PHE A 23 36.39 -1.56 -13.51
CA PHE A 23 35.21 -2.41 -13.64
C PHE A 23 34.10 -2.04 -12.65
N LEU A 24 34.44 -1.76 -11.38
CA LEU A 24 33.47 -1.28 -10.38
C LEU A 24 32.90 0.10 -10.74
N SER A 25 33.71 1.01 -11.29
CA SER A 25 33.22 2.32 -11.73
C SER A 25 32.29 2.22 -12.97
N SER A 26 32.57 1.31 -13.91
CA SER A 26 31.73 1.12 -15.08
C SER A 26 30.40 0.43 -14.74
N VAL A 27 30.37 -0.50 -13.80
CA VAL A 27 29.13 -1.13 -13.31
C VAL A 27 28.26 -0.11 -12.56
N SER A 28 28.86 0.73 -11.72
CA SER A 28 28.16 1.83 -11.04
C SER A 28 27.61 2.86 -12.04
N PHE A 29 28.32 3.15 -13.10
CA PHE A 29 27.87 4.07 -14.15
C PHE A 29 26.71 3.48 -14.99
N LEU A 30 26.74 2.18 -15.28
CA LEU A 30 25.63 1.50 -15.96
C LEU A 30 24.35 1.46 -15.09
N LEU A 31 24.50 1.22 -13.77
CA LEU A 31 23.37 1.27 -12.85
C LEU A 31 22.74 2.68 -12.77
N CYS A 32 23.57 3.72 -12.74
CA CYS A 32 23.07 5.11 -12.74
C CYS A 32 22.40 5.50 -14.06
N TYR A 33 22.83 4.96 -15.19
CA TYR A 33 22.25 5.25 -16.50
C TYR A 33 20.90 4.57 -16.70
N SER A 34 20.67 3.41 -16.10
CA SER A 34 19.40 2.71 -16.16
C SER A 34 18.32 3.32 -15.23
N LEU A 35 18.70 4.09 -14.22
CA LEU A 35 17.80 4.71 -13.25
C LEU A 35 17.42 6.18 -13.55
N GLY A 36 17.90 6.71 -14.67
CA GLY A 36 17.33 7.87 -15.35
C GLY A 36 17.14 9.17 -14.58
N LYS A 37 17.99 9.55 -13.62
CA LYS A 37 18.16 10.95 -13.13
C LYS A 37 19.32 11.06 -12.10
N CYS A 38 20.55 11.27 -12.58
CA CYS A 38 21.58 11.88 -11.76
C CYS A 38 21.84 13.31 -12.27
N ASN A 39 21.44 14.32 -11.55
CA ASN A 39 21.92 15.68 -11.75
C ASN A 39 23.34 15.78 -11.19
N LEU A 40 24.36 15.71 -12.04
CA LEU A 40 25.73 16.01 -11.68
C LEU A 40 25.91 17.53 -11.62
N GLY A 41 25.86 18.11 -10.44
CA GLY A 41 26.40 19.43 -10.17
C GLY A 41 27.92 19.32 -10.01
N ILE A 42 28.69 19.87 -10.96
CA ILE A 42 30.14 20.00 -10.81
C ILE A 42 30.39 21.20 -9.91
N TYR A 43 30.86 20.95 -8.68
CA TYR A 43 31.47 22.00 -7.84
C TYR A 43 32.99 21.88 -7.91
N GLU A 44 33.62 22.91 -8.44
CA GLU A 44 35.08 23.06 -8.34
C GLU A 44 35.47 23.40 -6.89
N GLY A 45 36.25 22.55 -6.26
CA GLY A 45 36.90 22.85 -5.00
C GLY A 45 37.25 21.61 -4.18
N THR A 46 38.56 21.31 -4.19
CA THR A 46 39.33 20.45 -3.26
C THR A 46 38.95 18.97 -3.16
N TYR A 47 39.96 18.12 -3.43
CA TYR A 47 39.90 16.64 -3.39
C TYR A 47 39.39 16.09 -2.05
N GLY A 48 38.12 15.82 -1.97
CA GLY A 48 37.51 14.98 -0.96
C GLY A 48 36.66 13.91 -1.67
N ILE A 49 36.95 12.62 -1.44
CA ILE A 49 36.08 11.54 -1.86
C ILE A 49 34.81 11.63 -0.99
N GLY A 50 33.84 12.41 -1.43
CA GLY A 50 32.51 12.44 -0.81
C GLY A 50 31.79 11.13 -1.11
N LEU A 51 31.64 10.27 -0.12
CA LEU A 51 30.64 9.19 -0.18
C LEU A 51 29.29 9.84 -0.34
N CYS A 52 28.68 9.68 -1.52
CA CYS A 52 27.29 10.06 -1.74
C CYS A 52 26.44 9.16 -0.82
N GLN A 53 26.00 9.70 0.30
CA GLN A 53 24.98 9.05 1.12
C GLN A 53 23.68 9.15 0.33
N VAL A 54 23.33 8.07 -0.39
CA VAL A 54 21.98 7.89 -0.93
C VAL A 54 21.07 7.68 0.27
N SER A 55 20.29 8.69 0.61
CA SER A 55 19.27 8.54 1.63
C SER A 55 18.37 7.36 1.28
N PRO A 56 18.11 6.42 2.20
CA PRO A 56 17.28 5.23 1.93
C PRO A 56 15.83 5.55 1.50
N SER A 57 15.43 6.82 1.60
CA SER A 57 14.07 7.30 1.27
C SER A 57 13.82 7.58 -0.22
N LEU A 58 14.79 7.30 -1.12
CA LEU A 58 14.66 7.56 -2.56
C LEU A 58 14.73 6.30 -3.43
N LEU A 59 14.84 5.12 -2.81
CA LEU A 59 14.61 3.89 -3.56
C LEU A 59 13.10 3.65 -3.54
N PRO A 60 12.42 3.61 -4.70
CA PRO A 60 11.11 2.99 -4.76
C PRO A 60 11.26 1.59 -4.16
N ALA A 61 10.31 1.17 -3.34
CA ALA A 61 10.25 -0.23 -2.91
C ALA A 61 10.48 -1.05 -4.18
N ALA A 62 11.55 -1.88 -4.16
CA ALA A 62 11.91 -2.66 -5.35
C ALA A 62 10.64 -3.32 -5.85
N ALA A 63 10.29 -3.09 -7.12
CA ALA A 63 9.12 -3.69 -7.71
C ALA A 63 9.27 -5.20 -7.52
N SER A 64 8.50 -5.77 -6.60
CA SER A 64 8.53 -7.21 -6.39
C SER A 64 7.90 -7.86 -7.62
N SER A 65 8.53 -8.90 -8.15
CA SER A 65 7.91 -9.72 -9.19
C SER A 65 6.84 -10.62 -8.57
N PRO A 66 5.81 -11.05 -9.34
CA PRO A 66 4.83 -12.00 -8.83
C PRO A 66 5.52 -13.33 -8.36
N PRO A 67 4.91 -14.07 -7.41
CA PRO A 67 3.63 -13.75 -6.82
C PRO A 67 3.71 -12.65 -5.76
N TYR A 68 2.75 -11.71 -5.78
CA TYR A 68 2.66 -10.61 -4.81
C TYR A 68 1.87 -11.03 -3.57
N VAL A 69 2.40 -10.78 -2.39
CA VAL A 69 1.68 -11.05 -1.14
C VAL A 69 0.69 -9.90 -0.88
N VAL A 70 -0.60 -10.23 -0.86
CA VAL A 70 -1.68 -9.28 -0.58
C VAL A 70 -2.31 -9.61 0.77
N ALA A 71 -2.17 -8.70 1.74
CA ALA A 71 -2.81 -8.83 3.03
C ALA A 71 -4.25 -8.32 2.97
N ILE A 72 -5.19 -9.17 3.32
CA ILE A 72 -6.61 -8.85 3.49
C ILE A 72 -6.85 -8.73 4.99
N ASP A 73 -7.28 -7.54 5.41
CA ASP A 73 -7.52 -7.23 6.81
C ASP A 73 -9.02 -7.04 7.07
N PRO A 74 -9.76 -8.11 7.43
CA PRO A 74 -11.13 -7.95 7.88
C PRO A 74 -11.13 -7.16 9.19
N GLY A 75 -11.78 -5.99 9.22
CA GLY A 75 -11.91 -5.20 10.44
C GLY A 75 -12.69 -5.95 11.52
N HIS A 76 -12.56 -5.53 12.78
CA HIS A 76 -13.28 -6.13 13.90
C HIS A 76 -13.00 -7.63 14.10
N GLY A 77 -13.89 -8.38 14.70
CA GLY A 77 -13.81 -9.83 14.88
C GLY A 77 -13.77 -10.26 16.35
N GLY A 78 -14.01 -11.54 16.62
CA GLY A 78 -14.05 -12.09 17.97
C GLY A 78 -15.12 -11.41 18.84
N THR A 79 -14.70 -10.75 19.91
CA THR A 79 -15.60 -9.99 20.80
C THR A 79 -15.94 -8.59 20.29
N ASP A 80 -15.14 -8.05 19.38
CA ASP A 80 -15.42 -6.78 18.68
C ASP A 80 -16.29 -7.04 17.46
N THR A 81 -17.58 -6.84 17.60
CA THR A 81 -18.57 -7.04 16.52
C THR A 81 -18.59 -5.89 15.50
N GLY A 82 -17.84 -4.82 15.74
CA GLY A 82 -18.06 -3.58 15.00
C GLY A 82 -19.45 -2.99 15.28
N ALA A 83 -19.92 -2.17 14.38
CA ALA A 83 -21.25 -1.57 14.50
C ALA A 83 -22.37 -2.61 14.27
N LEU A 84 -23.48 -2.45 15.03
CA LEU A 84 -24.69 -3.25 14.92
C LEU A 84 -25.84 -2.34 14.45
N ALA A 85 -26.41 -2.64 13.29
CA ALA A 85 -27.49 -1.84 12.72
C ALA A 85 -28.50 -2.72 11.97
N ILE A 86 -28.78 -2.46 10.68
CA ILE A 86 -29.65 -3.30 9.86
C ILE A 86 -29.03 -4.70 9.69
N VAL A 87 -27.69 -4.72 9.53
CA VAL A 87 -26.85 -5.92 9.54
C VAL A 87 -25.70 -5.67 10.52
N LYS A 88 -24.93 -6.71 10.84
CA LYS A 88 -23.73 -6.59 11.66
C LYS A 88 -22.52 -6.30 10.76
N GLU A 89 -21.70 -5.35 11.16
CA GLU A 89 -20.53 -4.93 10.39
C GLU A 89 -19.59 -6.12 10.08
N PHE A 90 -19.23 -6.90 11.10
CA PHE A 90 -18.30 -8.01 10.90
C PHE A 90 -18.80 -9.07 9.92
N GLU A 91 -20.13 -9.31 9.82
CA GLU A 91 -20.70 -10.26 8.87
C GLU A 91 -20.53 -9.79 7.41
N VAL A 92 -20.68 -8.49 7.16
CA VAL A 92 -20.41 -7.87 5.83
C VAL A 92 -18.95 -8.00 5.47
N ILE A 93 -18.08 -7.67 6.41
CA ILE A 93 -16.63 -7.66 6.24
C ILE A 93 -16.10 -9.07 5.97
N ASP A 94 -16.47 -10.05 6.79
CA ASP A 94 -15.97 -11.42 6.68
C ASP A 94 -16.37 -12.07 5.36
N LYS A 95 -17.59 -11.87 4.91
CA LYS A 95 -18.06 -12.40 3.64
C LYS A 95 -17.33 -11.78 2.46
N THR A 96 -17.15 -10.46 2.46
CA THR A 96 -16.40 -9.77 1.40
C THR A 96 -14.93 -10.18 1.38
N ALA A 97 -14.30 -10.26 2.56
CA ALA A 97 -12.89 -10.67 2.69
C ALA A 97 -12.67 -12.11 2.22
N ALA A 98 -13.59 -13.04 2.56
CA ALA A 98 -13.51 -14.43 2.11
C ALA A 98 -13.60 -14.54 0.57
N ARG A 99 -14.50 -13.79 -0.06
CA ARG A 99 -14.62 -13.75 -1.53
C ARG A 99 -13.38 -13.15 -2.20
N LEU A 100 -12.81 -12.10 -1.61
CA LEU A 100 -11.57 -11.52 -2.12
C LEU A 100 -10.39 -12.49 -1.98
N TYR A 101 -10.34 -13.22 -0.87
CA TYR A 101 -9.32 -14.25 -0.65
C TYR A 101 -9.39 -15.33 -1.74
N GLU A 102 -10.58 -15.89 -2.00
CA GLU A 102 -10.80 -16.90 -3.05
C GLU A 102 -10.31 -16.39 -4.42
N LEU A 103 -10.67 -15.15 -4.80
CA LEU A 103 -10.26 -14.56 -6.08
C LEU A 103 -8.74 -14.39 -6.23
N LEU A 104 -8.06 -14.03 -5.14
CA LEU A 104 -6.60 -13.87 -5.14
C LEU A 104 -5.89 -15.22 -5.07
N GLU A 105 -6.45 -16.21 -4.37
CA GLU A 105 -5.89 -17.55 -4.27
C GLU A 105 -5.93 -18.31 -5.63
N ASP A 106 -6.97 -18.06 -6.42
CA ASP A 106 -7.14 -18.62 -7.76
C ASP A 106 -6.22 -17.98 -8.83
N ASP A 107 -5.61 -16.82 -8.53
CA ASP A 107 -4.72 -16.10 -9.45
C ASP A 107 -3.24 -16.36 -9.07
N PRO A 108 -2.45 -17.02 -9.94
CA PRO A 108 -1.06 -17.39 -9.64
C PRO A 108 -0.12 -16.18 -9.41
N ASP A 109 -0.54 -14.97 -9.76
CA ASP A 109 0.23 -13.77 -9.52
C ASP A 109 0.14 -13.27 -8.07
N PHE A 110 -0.71 -13.89 -7.22
CA PHE A 110 -0.95 -13.43 -5.86
C PHE A 110 -0.83 -14.55 -4.80
N ILE A 111 -0.49 -14.13 -3.59
CA ILE A 111 -0.55 -14.93 -2.36
C ILE A 111 -1.39 -14.14 -1.35
N PRO A 112 -2.67 -14.48 -1.17
CA PRO A 112 -3.50 -13.81 -0.18
C PRO A 112 -3.14 -14.23 1.24
N VAL A 113 -3.16 -13.28 2.17
CA VAL A 113 -2.94 -13.50 3.60
C VAL A 113 -4.02 -12.81 4.40
N MET A 114 -4.85 -13.57 5.13
CA MET A 114 -5.78 -13.01 6.10
C MET A 114 -5.04 -12.54 7.34
N THR A 115 -5.26 -11.30 7.80
CA THR A 115 -4.62 -10.77 9.01
C THR A 115 -5.24 -11.32 10.29
N ARG A 116 -6.47 -11.78 10.23
CA ARG A 116 -7.15 -12.56 11.29
C ARG A 116 -7.98 -13.69 10.70
N THR A 117 -8.29 -14.68 11.53
CA THR A 117 -9.26 -15.76 11.25
C THR A 117 -10.42 -15.67 12.24
N ASP A 118 -10.30 -16.28 13.43
CA ASP A 118 -11.41 -16.44 14.38
C ASP A 118 -11.19 -15.64 15.68
N SER A 119 -10.00 -15.05 15.85
CA SER A 119 -9.65 -14.29 17.04
C SER A 119 -9.99 -12.82 16.88
N ASP A 120 -9.94 -12.09 17.97
CA ASP A 120 -10.12 -10.64 18.05
C ASP A 120 -8.75 -9.95 18.25
N PRO A 121 -7.88 -9.94 17.23
CA PRO A 121 -6.59 -9.31 17.36
C PRO A 121 -6.72 -7.80 17.19
N GLU A 122 -6.05 -7.05 18.06
CA GLU A 122 -5.91 -5.62 17.89
C GLU A 122 -5.24 -5.29 16.53
N SER A 123 -5.49 -4.09 16.03
CA SER A 123 -4.90 -3.60 14.76
C SER A 123 -3.36 -3.72 14.70
N ALA A 124 -2.69 -3.71 15.86
CA ALA A 124 -1.25 -3.94 15.95
C ALA A 124 -0.85 -5.37 15.61
N GLN A 125 -1.61 -6.34 16.09
CA GLN A 125 -1.37 -7.78 15.83
C GLN A 125 -1.68 -8.10 14.37
N ARG A 126 -2.77 -7.57 13.83
CA ARG A 126 -3.15 -7.70 12.41
C ARG A 126 -2.08 -7.11 11.49
N ALA A 127 -1.56 -5.92 11.81
CA ALA A 127 -0.43 -5.35 11.08
C ALA A 127 0.84 -6.23 11.17
N THR A 128 1.08 -6.87 12.32
CA THR A 128 2.22 -7.78 12.50
C THR A 128 2.10 -9.02 11.61
N VAL A 129 0.89 -9.57 11.43
CA VAL A 129 0.65 -10.69 10.48
C VAL A 129 1.02 -10.28 9.06
N ALA A 130 0.51 -9.14 8.58
CA ALA A 130 0.82 -8.62 7.26
C ALA A 130 2.33 -8.36 7.06
N ASN A 131 2.98 -7.76 8.06
CA ASN A 131 4.42 -7.46 8.01
C ASN A 131 5.28 -8.73 7.99
N ASN A 132 4.95 -9.74 8.80
CA ASN A 132 5.66 -11.02 8.86
C ASN A 132 5.49 -11.83 7.57
N ALA A 133 4.35 -11.69 6.90
CA ALA A 133 4.12 -12.30 5.60
C ALA A 133 4.84 -11.58 4.45
N GLY A 134 5.47 -10.43 4.72
CA GLY A 134 6.11 -9.61 3.68
C GLY A 134 5.11 -9.01 2.69
N ALA A 135 3.93 -8.60 3.17
CA ALA A 135 2.89 -8.08 2.31
C ALA A 135 3.37 -6.93 1.43
N SER A 136 3.09 -7.03 0.12
CA SER A 136 3.36 -5.98 -0.88
C SER A 136 2.23 -4.94 -0.93
N LEU A 137 1.04 -5.30 -0.47
CA LEU A 137 -0.15 -4.46 -0.42
C LEU A 137 -1.08 -4.92 0.71
N LEU A 138 -1.81 -4.00 1.33
CA LEU A 138 -2.85 -4.33 2.31
C LEU A 138 -4.15 -3.60 2.01
N ILE A 139 -5.26 -4.32 2.08
CA ILE A 139 -6.63 -3.77 2.10
C ILE A 139 -7.31 -4.13 3.42
N SER A 140 -7.66 -3.12 4.22
CA SER A 140 -8.50 -3.27 5.42
C SER A 140 -9.95 -2.99 5.06
N ILE A 141 -10.83 -3.96 5.30
CA ILE A 141 -12.24 -3.91 4.91
C ILE A 141 -13.09 -3.62 6.15
N HIS A 142 -13.91 -2.58 6.06
CA HIS A 142 -14.88 -2.12 7.05
C HIS A 142 -16.23 -1.81 6.41
N ALA A 143 -17.25 -1.61 7.22
CA ALA A 143 -18.54 -1.10 6.82
C ALA A 143 -19.01 -0.04 7.81
N ASN A 144 -19.30 1.13 7.29
CA ASN A 144 -19.54 2.32 8.07
C ASN A 144 -20.91 2.33 8.76
N SER A 145 -21.06 3.16 9.76
CA SER A 145 -22.32 3.40 10.44
C SER A 145 -22.53 4.89 10.74
N ASP A 146 -23.78 5.33 10.77
CA ASP A 146 -24.16 6.71 11.10
C ASP A 146 -25.37 6.69 12.04
N SER A 147 -25.26 7.37 13.18
CA SER A 147 -26.33 7.45 14.17
C SER A 147 -27.61 8.10 13.64
N HIS A 148 -27.49 9.02 12.67
CA HIS A 148 -28.63 9.68 12.02
C HIS A 148 -29.22 8.86 10.87
N LYS A 149 -28.58 7.74 10.46
CA LYS A 149 -29.01 6.85 9.37
C LYS A 149 -29.18 7.52 8.01
N SER A 150 -28.61 8.72 7.83
CA SER A 150 -28.74 9.52 6.60
C SER A 150 -27.56 9.33 5.65
N SER A 151 -26.42 8.94 6.19
CA SER A 151 -25.21 8.70 5.40
C SER A 151 -25.32 7.43 4.56
N LYS A 152 -24.70 7.44 3.38
CA LYS A 152 -24.63 6.30 2.47
C LYS A 152 -23.37 6.39 1.60
N GLY A 153 -23.02 5.29 0.97
CA GLY A 153 -22.01 5.21 -0.05
C GLY A 153 -20.65 4.73 0.46
N PHE A 154 -19.73 4.67 -0.46
CA PHE A 154 -18.36 4.17 -0.28
C PHE A 154 -17.38 5.28 0.10
N GLU A 155 -16.46 4.99 0.99
CA GLU A 155 -15.29 5.83 1.29
C GLU A 155 -14.02 4.98 1.41
N CYS A 156 -12.88 5.57 1.06
CA CYS A 156 -11.57 4.94 1.17
C CYS A 156 -10.63 5.83 1.96
N PHE A 157 -9.94 5.26 2.94
CA PHE A 157 -8.92 5.94 3.72
C PHE A 157 -7.54 5.48 3.26
N ALA A 158 -6.77 6.43 2.71
CA ALA A 158 -5.37 6.22 2.37
C ALA A 158 -4.45 6.65 3.54
N GLN A 159 -3.19 6.25 3.45
CA GLN A 159 -2.17 6.72 4.37
C GLN A 159 -1.97 8.24 4.21
N PRO A 160 -2.00 9.04 5.30
CA PRO A 160 -1.95 10.49 5.21
C PRO A 160 -0.62 11.03 4.66
N PRO A 161 -0.58 12.30 4.20
CA PRO A 161 0.65 12.98 3.79
C PRO A 161 1.77 12.92 4.83
N GLY A 162 3.01 12.77 4.36
CA GLY A 162 4.20 12.67 5.20
C GLY A 162 4.52 11.26 5.69
N ARG A 163 3.76 10.23 5.29
CA ARG A 163 4.05 8.81 5.55
C ARG A 163 4.81 8.19 4.37
N THR A 164 5.61 7.16 4.66
CA THR A 164 6.48 6.49 3.68
C THR A 164 5.72 6.01 2.44
N TYR A 165 4.54 5.42 2.63
CA TYR A 165 3.75 4.85 1.53
C TYR A 165 2.54 5.72 1.14
N HIS A 166 2.57 7.01 1.45
CA HIS A 166 1.44 7.90 1.17
C HIS A 166 1.02 7.87 -0.30
N GLN A 167 1.97 8.06 -1.22
CA GLN A 167 1.68 8.13 -2.65
C GLN A 167 1.12 6.81 -3.20
N ASP A 168 1.73 5.68 -2.82
CA ASP A 168 1.29 4.36 -3.26
C ASP A 168 -0.07 3.98 -2.66
N SER A 169 -0.30 4.32 -1.38
CA SER A 169 -1.60 4.14 -0.73
C SER A 169 -2.68 5.01 -1.38
N TYR A 170 -2.36 6.24 -1.72
CA TYR A 170 -3.28 7.14 -2.40
C TYR A 170 -3.64 6.63 -3.81
N ARG A 171 -2.63 6.17 -4.56
CA ARG A 171 -2.84 5.57 -5.89
C ARG A 171 -3.74 4.32 -5.80
N PHE A 172 -3.48 3.42 -4.84
CA PHE A 172 -4.33 2.25 -4.65
C PHE A 172 -5.76 2.65 -4.29
N ALA A 173 -5.94 3.65 -3.41
CA ALA A 173 -7.26 4.18 -3.10
C ALA A 173 -7.98 4.75 -4.34
N GLN A 174 -7.26 5.44 -5.25
CA GLN A 174 -7.84 5.94 -6.50
C GLN A 174 -8.36 4.81 -7.39
N LEU A 175 -7.61 3.72 -7.53
CA LEU A 175 -8.03 2.55 -8.31
C LEU A 175 -9.29 1.91 -7.72
N ILE A 176 -9.36 1.73 -6.40
CA ILE A 176 -10.55 1.19 -5.73
C ILE A 176 -11.76 2.11 -5.94
N VAL A 177 -11.61 3.41 -5.69
CA VAL A 177 -12.71 4.38 -5.87
C VAL A 177 -13.20 4.39 -7.32
N ALA A 178 -12.31 4.30 -8.30
CA ALA A 178 -12.65 4.23 -9.72
C ALA A 178 -13.49 2.99 -10.04
N GLN A 179 -13.11 1.81 -9.54
CA GLN A 179 -13.85 0.56 -9.71
C GLN A 179 -15.25 0.63 -9.07
N MET A 180 -15.32 1.11 -7.82
CA MET A 180 -16.58 1.25 -7.09
C MET A 180 -17.53 2.24 -7.77
N SER A 181 -17.00 3.38 -8.24
CA SER A 181 -17.75 4.39 -8.97
C SER A 181 -18.28 3.86 -10.31
N ALA A 182 -17.44 3.16 -11.08
CA ALA A 182 -17.82 2.56 -12.36
C ALA A 182 -18.94 1.50 -12.20
N ALA A 183 -18.98 0.80 -11.06
CA ALA A 183 -20.04 -0.13 -10.70
C ALA A 183 -21.32 0.58 -10.20
N GLY A 184 -21.33 1.92 -10.18
CA GLY A 184 -22.47 2.74 -9.76
C GLY A 184 -22.65 2.79 -8.24
N HIS A 185 -21.59 2.53 -7.46
CA HIS A 185 -21.63 2.81 -6.03
C HIS A 185 -21.61 4.32 -5.80
N HIS A 186 -22.43 4.81 -4.89
CA HIS A 186 -22.37 6.20 -4.49
C HIS A 186 -21.03 6.46 -3.77
N ILE A 187 -20.15 7.27 -4.37
CA ILE A 187 -18.90 7.67 -3.74
C ILE A 187 -19.18 8.83 -2.80
N ARG A 188 -18.76 8.70 -1.56
CA ARG A 188 -19.05 9.66 -0.50
C ARG A 188 -18.22 10.93 -0.63
N GLY A 189 -18.90 12.07 -0.70
CA GLY A 189 -18.33 13.40 -0.89
C GLY A 189 -19.28 14.26 -1.72
N ASP A 190 -18.91 15.52 -1.95
CA ASP A 190 -19.54 16.37 -2.95
C ASP A 190 -18.82 16.21 -4.31
N GLU A 191 -19.31 16.88 -5.36
CA GLU A 191 -18.78 16.79 -6.73
C GLU A 191 -17.28 17.14 -6.87
N GLN A 192 -16.69 17.76 -5.85
CA GLN A 192 -15.28 18.16 -5.83
C GLN A 192 -14.42 17.22 -4.99
N LYS A 193 -15.01 16.21 -4.34
CA LYS A 193 -14.31 15.30 -3.44
C LYS A 193 -14.06 13.94 -4.09
N THR A 194 -12.91 13.38 -3.76
CA THR A 194 -12.37 12.20 -4.43
C THR A 194 -12.94 10.87 -3.88
N GLY A 195 -13.73 10.90 -2.79
CA GLY A 195 -14.09 9.68 -2.05
C GLY A 195 -12.93 9.11 -1.22
N ILE A 196 -11.74 9.72 -1.33
CA ILE A 196 -10.56 9.34 -0.57
C ILE A 196 -10.37 10.31 0.58
N LYS A 197 -10.02 9.78 1.75
CA LYS A 197 -9.92 10.55 2.99
C LYS A 197 -8.67 10.22 3.78
N TYR A 198 -8.32 11.11 4.69
CA TYR A 198 -7.32 10.89 5.73
C TYR A 198 -7.97 11.03 7.10
N ALA A 199 -7.63 10.13 8.01
CA ALA A 199 -8.05 10.19 9.40
C ALA A 199 -6.88 10.60 10.29
N TYR A 200 -7.14 11.47 11.26
CA TYR A 200 -6.18 11.91 12.25
C TYR A 200 -6.78 11.85 13.66
N TYR A 201 -6.03 11.35 14.64
CA TYR A 201 -6.45 11.29 16.03
C TYR A 201 -5.81 12.40 16.86
N TYR A 202 -6.64 13.12 17.60
CA TYR A 202 -6.28 14.17 18.57
C TYR A 202 -6.73 13.67 19.95
N GLY A 203 -5.90 12.84 20.62
CA GLY A 203 -6.35 12.06 21.77
C GLY A 203 -7.40 11.02 21.31
N ASN A 204 -8.60 11.10 21.87
CA ASN A 204 -9.73 10.24 21.49
C ASN A 204 -10.58 10.79 20.32
N ASP A 205 -10.35 12.04 19.94
CA ASP A 205 -11.13 12.68 18.87
C ASP A 205 -10.57 12.29 17.49
N LYS A 206 -11.41 11.75 16.63
CA LYS A 206 -11.10 11.40 15.24
C LYS A 206 -11.53 12.54 14.31
N LYS A 207 -10.57 13.15 13.63
CA LYS A 207 -10.82 14.13 12.57
C LYS A 207 -10.59 13.47 11.20
N ILE A 208 -11.59 13.56 10.35
CA ILE A 208 -11.54 13.09 8.96
C ILE A 208 -11.42 14.32 8.06
N VAL A 209 -10.51 14.26 7.10
CA VAL A 209 -10.33 15.30 6.08
C VAL A 209 -10.34 14.66 4.69
N ASP A 210 -10.75 15.42 3.68
CA ASP A 210 -10.67 14.99 2.29
C ASP A 210 -9.21 14.92 1.82
N SER A 211 -8.92 14.06 0.86
CA SER A 211 -7.57 13.85 0.33
C SER A 211 -6.98 15.05 -0.43
N SER A 212 -7.78 16.07 -0.75
CA SER A 212 -7.29 17.35 -1.25
C SER A 212 -6.49 18.13 -0.20
N ASP A 213 -6.61 17.79 1.09
CA ASP A 213 -5.80 18.33 2.17
C ASP A 213 -4.39 17.70 2.16
N SER A 214 -3.43 18.39 1.55
CA SER A 214 -2.03 17.93 1.45
C SER A 214 -1.18 18.25 2.69
N GLN A 215 -1.76 18.78 3.76
CA GLN A 215 -1.02 19.18 4.95
C GLN A 215 -0.43 17.97 5.69
N VAL A 216 0.89 17.96 5.88
CA VAL A 216 1.58 17.00 6.72
C VAL A 216 1.26 17.27 8.19
N ARG A 217 0.79 16.24 8.90
CA ARG A 217 0.47 16.29 10.33
C ARG A 217 1.17 15.16 11.06
N SER A 218 1.75 15.48 12.24
CA SER A 218 2.39 14.50 13.12
C SER A 218 1.37 13.71 13.97
N ARG A 219 0.10 13.66 13.56
CA ARG A 219 -0.96 12.94 14.25
C ARG A 219 -1.10 11.53 13.70
N LYS A 220 -1.41 10.56 14.59
CA LYS A 220 -1.65 9.17 14.18
C LYS A 220 -2.92 9.05 13.36
N SER A 221 -2.94 8.12 12.43
CA SER A 221 -4.11 7.65 11.69
C SER A 221 -4.64 6.35 12.30
N PHE A 222 -5.46 5.60 11.57
CA PHE A 222 -5.89 4.26 11.98
C PHE A 222 -4.68 3.35 12.26
N GLY A 223 -4.79 2.54 13.30
CA GLY A 223 -3.69 1.68 13.76
C GLY A 223 -3.14 0.77 12.66
N ILE A 224 -4.01 0.18 11.85
CA ILE A 224 -3.61 -0.65 10.71
C ILE A 224 -2.85 0.15 9.65
N LEU A 225 -3.26 1.40 9.38
CA LEU A 225 -2.58 2.27 8.43
C LEU A 225 -1.24 2.82 8.95
N GLU A 226 -1.03 2.89 10.27
CA GLU A 226 0.23 3.37 10.85
C GLU A 226 1.28 2.26 11.01
N LYS A 227 0.85 1.01 11.25
CA LYS A 227 1.73 -0.07 11.71
C LYS A 227 2.12 -1.07 10.63
N THR A 228 1.45 -1.08 9.49
CA THR A 228 1.80 -1.97 8.37
C THR A 228 2.95 -1.39 7.54
N ASN A 229 3.81 -2.25 6.99
CA ASN A 229 5.04 -1.87 6.28
C ASN A 229 4.94 -2.03 4.75
N CYS A 230 3.77 -1.81 4.18
CA CYS A 230 3.52 -1.79 2.73
C CYS A 230 2.49 -0.70 2.40
N PRO A 231 2.26 -0.36 1.12
CA PRO A 231 1.11 0.43 0.69
C PRO A 231 -0.20 -0.18 1.17
N ARG A 232 -1.12 0.64 1.65
CA ARG A 232 -2.34 0.17 2.32
C ARG A 232 -3.46 1.17 2.33
N VAL A 233 -4.68 0.64 2.36
CA VAL A 233 -5.91 1.41 2.49
C VAL A 233 -6.84 0.78 3.51
N LEU A 234 -7.78 1.57 4.03
CA LEU A 234 -8.95 1.09 4.74
C LEU A 234 -10.18 1.54 3.95
N VAL A 235 -11.04 0.59 3.59
CA VAL A 235 -12.28 0.87 2.88
C VAL A 235 -13.47 0.76 3.81
N GLU A 236 -14.43 1.65 3.64
CA GLU A 236 -15.77 1.59 4.22
C GLU A 236 -16.73 1.22 3.08
N GLN A 237 -17.03 -0.07 2.97
CA GLN A 237 -17.72 -0.64 1.82
C GLN A 237 -19.10 -0.03 1.59
N CYS A 238 -19.85 0.21 2.65
CA CYS A 238 -21.19 0.76 2.63
C CYS A 238 -21.60 1.22 4.03
N PHE A 239 -22.74 1.90 4.17
CA PHE A 239 -23.32 2.20 5.48
C PHE A 239 -24.32 1.14 5.89
N ILE A 240 -24.00 0.34 6.91
CA ILE A 240 -24.91 -0.70 7.45
C ILE A 240 -26.14 -0.12 8.14
N THR A 241 -26.18 1.20 8.35
CA THR A 241 -27.34 1.95 8.86
C THR A 241 -28.29 2.44 7.75
N ASN A 242 -27.91 2.31 6.47
CA ASN A 242 -28.66 2.80 5.32
C ASN A 242 -29.26 1.64 4.53
N TYR A 243 -30.60 1.62 4.37
CA TYR A 243 -31.29 0.52 3.70
C TYR A 243 -30.86 0.32 2.24
N SER A 244 -30.64 1.41 1.47
CA SER A 244 -30.24 1.28 0.07
C SER A 244 -28.81 0.74 -0.09
N ASP A 245 -27.92 1.04 0.85
CA ASP A 245 -26.57 0.49 0.88
C ASP A 245 -26.61 -1.01 1.24
N VAL A 246 -27.37 -1.35 2.29
CA VAL A 246 -27.50 -2.75 2.75
C VAL A 246 -28.14 -3.62 1.68
N GLU A 247 -29.25 -3.18 1.07
CA GLU A 247 -29.96 -3.92 0.02
C GLU A 247 -29.06 -4.24 -1.18
N ARG A 248 -28.11 -3.38 -1.48
CA ARG A 248 -27.22 -3.55 -2.63
C ARG A 248 -25.86 -4.16 -2.29
N TRP A 249 -25.24 -3.76 -1.18
CA TRP A 249 -23.82 -4.04 -0.90
C TRP A 249 -23.59 -4.99 0.28
N ALA A 250 -24.63 -5.27 1.09
CA ALA A 250 -24.57 -6.19 2.21
C ALA A 250 -25.41 -7.45 1.96
N THR A 251 -25.39 -7.96 0.74
CA THR A 251 -26.01 -9.20 0.26
C THR A 251 -24.95 -10.11 -0.36
N ASP A 252 -25.26 -11.37 -0.62
CA ASP A 252 -24.31 -12.30 -1.25
C ASP A 252 -23.82 -11.78 -2.61
N ASP A 253 -24.69 -11.20 -3.43
CA ASP A 253 -24.30 -10.54 -4.68
C ASP A 253 -23.43 -9.29 -4.43
N GLY A 254 -23.80 -8.51 -3.41
CA GLY A 254 -23.04 -7.31 -3.01
C GLY A 254 -21.63 -7.63 -2.53
N TYR A 255 -21.45 -8.68 -1.71
CA TYR A 255 -20.15 -9.14 -1.26
C TYR A 255 -19.28 -9.63 -2.42
N ASN A 256 -19.87 -10.44 -3.33
CA ASN A 256 -19.19 -10.91 -4.53
C ASN A 256 -18.77 -9.74 -5.42
N GLN A 257 -19.67 -8.79 -5.67
CA GLN A 257 -19.38 -7.62 -6.50
C GLN A 257 -18.25 -6.76 -5.87
N ALA A 258 -18.33 -6.45 -4.58
CA ALA A 258 -17.31 -5.66 -3.90
C ALA A 258 -15.93 -6.35 -3.96
N ALA A 259 -15.86 -7.65 -3.69
CA ALA A 259 -14.64 -8.44 -3.78
C ALA A 259 -14.03 -8.42 -5.19
N GLN A 260 -14.87 -8.57 -6.25
CA GLN A 260 -14.42 -8.47 -7.63
C GLN A 260 -13.84 -7.09 -7.97
N LEU A 261 -14.45 -6.01 -7.46
CA LEU A 261 -13.96 -4.64 -7.68
C LEU A 261 -12.65 -4.38 -6.94
N TYR A 262 -12.48 -4.90 -5.72
CA TYR A 262 -11.22 -4.84 -4.99
C TYR A 262 -10.13 -5.65 -5.69
N TYR A 263 -10.45 -6.86 -6.14
CA TYR A 263 -9.53 -7.69 -6.92
C TYR A 263 -9.08 -6.99 -8.22
N ALA A 264 -10.01 -6.38 -8.96
CA ALA A 264 -9.69 -5.62 -10.18
C ALA A 264 -8.75 -4.45 -9.88
N ALA A 265 -8.99 -3.71 -8.78
CA ALA A 265 -8.11 -2.63 -8.35
C ALA A 265 -6.71 -3.12 -7.93
N ILE A 266 -6.61 -4.27 -7.25
CA ILE A 266 -5.34 -4.91 -6.89
C ILE A 266 -4.58 -5.31 -8.15
N LYS A 267 -5.22 -5.96 -9.10
CA LYS A 267 -4.57 -6.32 -10.38
C LYS A 267 -4.07 -5.11 -11.13
N GLU A 268 -4.86 -4.06 -11.21
CA GLU A 268 -4.46 -2.81 -11.87
C GLU A 268 -3.29 -2.13 -11.16
N TYR A 269 -3.28 -2.17 -9.82
CA TYR A 269 -2.19 -1.62 -9.02
C TYR A 269 -0.84 -2.25 -9.38
N PHE A 270 -0.78 -3.59 -9.55
CA PHE A 270 0.46 -4.31 -9.85
C PHE A 270 0.83 -4.36 -11.34
N LYS A 271 -0.07 -4.02 -12.27
CA LYS A 271 0.27 -3.95 -13.71
C LYS A 271 1.23 -2.83 -14.08
N GLU A 272 1.34 -1.80 -13.25
CA GLU A 272 2.18 -0.64 -13.53
C GLU A 272 3.61 -0.80 -12.96
N PHE A 273 3.96 -1.95 -12.42
CA PHE A 273 5.29 -2.34 -11.97
C PHE A 273 5.85 -3.45 -12.85
#